data_c675589de4c9de395fb3521874c95de0
#
_entry.id   c675589de4c9de395fb3521874c95de0
#
_cell.length_a   1.000
_cell.length_b   1.000
_cell.length_c   1.000
_cell.angle_alpha   90.00
_cell.angle_beta   90.00
_cell.angle_gamma   90.00
#
_symmetry.space_group_name_H-M   'P 1'
#
loop_
_entity.id
_entity.type
_entity.pdbx_description
1 polymer ?
#
loop_
_entity_poly.entity_id
_entity_poly.type
_entity_poly.pdbx_seq_one_letter_code
_entity_poly.pdbx_strand_id
1 'polypeptide(L)'
;SSTLSSVGSPSFAISASQCTHGDLGSITKKDLLVLISNSGETDELKPVIQYAKRNKITLVGIVSKKNSILYKSSDFRLYIPEAKESGHGIVPTSSTTSQLALGDALAIASMNYKNFGKLDFKKFHPSGNLATKLKTVEDLMIKGNKIPFIDEDSTMKNALKILSKKNLGVLIVRNKIKKTILK
;
A
#
# COMPACT_ATOMS: atom_id res chain seq x y z
N SER A 1 3.07 -9.18 -2.38
CA SER A 1 3.85 -8.17 -1.61
C SER A 1 3.45 -6.75 -1.96
N SER A 2 3.37 -6.37 -3.25
CA SER A 2 3.06 -4.99 -3.67
C SER A 2 1.77 -4.44 -3.03
N THR A 3 0.68 -5.19 -2.99
CA THR A 3 -0.58 -4.78 -2.35
C THR A 3 -0.37 -4.49 -0.86
N LEU A 4 0.35 -5.35 -0.12
CA LEU A 4 0.69 -5.13 1.28
C LEU A 4 1.48 -3.82 1.49
N SER A 5 2.51 -3.59 0.68
CA SER A 5 3.31 -2.36 0.75
C SER A 5 2.46 -1.12 0.48
N SER A 6 1.55 -1.20 -0.52
CA SER A 6 0.68 -0.09 -0.90
C SER A 6 -0.35 0.31 0.17
N VAL A 7 -0.66 -0.60 1.09
CA VAL A 7 -1.56 -0.37 2.22
C VAL A 7 -0.84 -0.22 3.56
N GLY A 8 0.43 0.16 3.54
CA GLY A 8 1.20 0.50 4.73
C GLY A 8 1.76 -0.70 5.51
N SER A 9 1.90 -1.86 4.86
CA SER A 9 2.60 -3.02 5.41
C SER A 9 3.84 -3.32 4.57
N PRO A 10 5.02 -2.81 4.96
CA PRO A 10 6.24 -3.03 4.20
C PRO A 10 6.45 -4.51 3.92
N SER A 11 6.63 -4.85 2.66
CA SER A 11 6.80 -6.24 2.25
C SER A 11 7.52 -6.34 0.91
N PHE A 12 8.31 -7.37 0.77
CA PHE A 12 8.99 -7.72 -0.46
C PHE A 12 8.86 -9.22 -0.75
N ALA A 13 9.08 -9.62 -1.97
CA ALA A 13 9.05 -11.01 -2.38
C ALA A 13 10.46 -11.46 -2.75
N ILE A 14 10.81 -12.66 -2.29
CA ILE A 14 12.03 -13.35 -2.67
C ILE A 14 11.69 -14.71 -3.24
N SER A 15 12.48 -15.16 -4.19
CA SER A 15 12.34 -16.53 -4.71
C SER A 15 13.03 -17.51 -3.79
N ALA A 16 12.36 -18.63 -3.47
CA ALA A 16 12.95 -19.68 -2.64
C ALA A 16 14.23 -20.25 -3.27
N SER A 17 14.32 -20.32 -4.59
CA SER A 17 15.51 -20.76 -5.31
C SER A 17 16.71 -19.82 -5.13
N GLN A 18 16.48 -18.51 -4.96
CA GLN A 18 17.54 -17.53 -4.72
C GLN A 18 17.96 -17.48 -3.24
N CYS A 19 17.11 -17.92 -2.34
CA CYS A 19 17.39 -17.89 -0.90
C CYS A 19 18.69 -18.60 -0.54
N THR A 20 19.00 -19.72 -1.22
CA THR A 20 20.23 -20.49 -0.97
C THR A 20 21.51 -19.79 -1.49
N HIS A 21 21.37 -18.73 -2.27
CA HIS A 21 22.47 -17.96 -2.84
C HIS A 21 22.73 -16.63 -2.11
N GLY A 22 22.21 -16.48 -0.90
CA GLY A 22 22.51 -15.33 -0.03
C GLY A 22 21.30 -14.49 0.37
N ASP A 23 20.16 -14.58 -0.32
CA ASP A 23 18.97 -13.78 -0.05
C ASP A 23 18.35 -14.03 1.35
N LEU A 24 18.69 -15.17 1.99
CA LEU A 24 18.34 -15.42 3.39
C LEU A 24 18.86 -14.33 4.32
N GLY A 25 19.97 -13.67 3.97
CA GLY A 25 20.55 -12.57 4.74
C GLY A 25 19.65 -11.32 4.80
N SER A 26 18.68 -11.19 3.89
CA SER A 26 17.71 -10.10 3.93
C SER A 26 16.56 -10.30 4.93
N ILE A 27 16.43 -11.50 5.48
CA ILE A 27 15.35 -11.87 6.41
C ILE A 27 15.87 -11.78 7.85
N THR A 28 15.22 -11.00 8.68
CA THR A 28 15.60 -10.75 10.07
C THR A 28 14.61 -11.38 11.05
N LYS A 29 15.02 -11.50 12.30
CA LYS A 29 14.16 -12.00 13.39
C LYS A 29 12.91 -11.12 13.63
N LYS A 30 12.90 -9.88 13.14
CA LYS A 30 11.77 -8.96 13.28
C LYS A 30 10.75 -9.12 12.16
N ASP A 31 11.06 -9.92 11.15
CA ASP A 31 10.19 -10.12 10.00
C ASP A 31 9.19 -11.26 10.24
N LEU A 32 8.10 -11.20 9.51
CA LEU A 32 7.15 -12.29 9.34
C LEU A 32 7.42 -12.93 7.98
N LEU A 33 7.86 -14.17 7.97
CA LEU A 33 8.14 -14.90 6.74
C LEU A 33 6.89 -15.64 6.27
N VAL A 34 6.39 -15.31 5.08
CA VAL A 34 5.24 -15.99 4.47
C VAL A 34 5.73 -16.89 3.36
N LEU A 35 5.58 -18.19 3.51
CA LEU A 35 5.89 -19.19 2.48
C LEU A 35 4.60 -19.70 1.83
N ILE A 36 4.61 -19.74 0.50
CA ILE A 36 3.45 -20.13 -0.30
C ILE A 36 3.82 -21.35 -1.15
N SER A 37 3.11 -22.45 -0.95
CA SER A 37 3.25 -23.65 -1.76
C SER A 37 1.95 -24.45 -1.76
N ASN A 38 1.43 -24.78 -2.94
CA ASN A 38 0.20 -25.57 -3.05
C ASN A 38 0.34 -26.93 -2.39
N SER A 39 1.40 -27.66 -2.71
CA SER A 39 1.69 -28.96 -2.09
C SER A 39 2.24 -28.86 -0.67
N GLY A 40 2.92 -27.75 -0.36
CA GLY A 40 3.68 -27.57 0.89
C GLY A 40 4.91 -28.46 1.01
N GLU A 41 5.31 -29.13 -0.08
CA GLU A 41 6.44 -30.07 -0.15
C GLU A 41 7.54 -29.62 -1.12
N THR A 42 7.50 -28.38 -1.57
CA THR A 42 8.48 -27.81 -2.51
C THR A 42 9.88 -27.86 -1.89
N ASP A 43 10.83 -28.51 -2.58
CA ASP A 43 12.17 -28.78 -2.04
C ASP A 43 12.95 -27.50 -1.71
N GLU A 44 12.82 -26.49 -2.53
CA GLU A 44 13.48 -25.18 -2.36
C GLU A 44 13.03 -24.46 -1.07
N LEU A 45 11.88 -24.81 -0.51
CA LEU A 45 11.40 -24.24 0.75
C LEU A 45 12.05 -24.87 1.99
N LYS A 46 12.61 -26.08 1.89
CA LYS A 46 13.19 -26.80 3.05
C LYS A 46 14.33 -26.02 3.71
N PRO A 47 15.33 -25.49 2.97
CA PRO A 47 16.38 -24.65 3.56
C PRO A 47 15.82 -23.37 4.20
N VAL A 48 14.81 -22.76 3.58
CA VAL A 48 14.17 -21.53 4.08
C VAL A 48 13.43 -21.80 5.40
N ILE A 49 12.70 -22.91 5.48
CA ILE A 49 12.03 -23.36 6.71
C ILE A 49 13.06 -23.61 7.83
N GLN A 50 14.17 -24.30 7.52
CA GLN A 50 15.24 -24.58 8.49
C GLN A 50 15.88 -23.28 8.99
N TYR A 51 16.13 -22.34 8.09
CA TYR A 51 16.66 -21.01 8.43
C TYR A 51 15.72 -20.26 9.36
N ALA A 52 14.42 -20.21 9.03
CA ALA A 52 13.41 -19.55 9.86
C ALA A 52 13.36 -20.15 11.28
N LYS A 53 13.35 -21.48 11.38
CA LYS A 53 13.31 -22.16 12.69
C LYS A 53 14.58 -21.90 13.50
N ARG A 54 15.76 -22.00 12.89
CA ARG A 54 17.05 -21.75 13.57
C ARG A 54 17.15 -20.33 14.11
N ASN A 55 16.68 -19.35 13.34
CA ASN A 55 16.76 -17.94 13.70
C ASN A 55 15.52 -17.42 14.45
N LYS A 56 14.57 -18.30 14.77
CA LYS A 56 13.32 -17.95 15.48
C LYS A 56 12.53 -16.85 14.76
N ILE A 57 12.47 -16.95 13.43
CA ILE A 57 11.67 -16.07 12.57
C ILE A 57 10.25 -16.65 12.50
N THR A 58 9.26 -15.81 12.74
CA THR A 58 7.86 -16.24 12.67
C THR A 58 7.49 -16.66 11.24
N LEU A 59 7.01 -17.90 11.11
CA LEU A 59 6.71 -18.52 9.82
C LEU A 59 5.19 -18.67 9.62
N VAL A 60 4.70 -18.13 8.52
CA VAL A 60 3.33 -18.33 8.04
C VAL A 60 3.38 -19.22 6.81
N GLY A 61 2.67 -20.33 6.84
CA GLY A 61 2.54 -21.25 5.69
C GLY A 61 1.18 -21.11 5.01
N ILE A 62 1.19 -20.87 3.70
CA ILE A 62 -0.01 -20.90 2.85
C ILE A 62 0.05 -22.17 2.02
N VAL A 63 -0.84 -23.11 2.27
CA VAL A 63 -0.80 -24.45 1.67
C VAL A 63 -2.18 -25.01 1.41
N SER A 64 -2.26 -26.03 0.53
CA SER A 64 -3.48 -26.82 0.31
C SER A 64 -3.42 -28.23 0.92
N LYS A 65 -2.28 -28.64 1.50
CA LYS A 65 -2.12 -29.96 2.14
C LYS A 65 -1.71 -29.86 3.60
N LYS A 66 -2.61 -30.27 4.49
CA LYS A 66 -2.41 -30.21 5.96
C LYS A 66 -1.30 -31.14 6.48
N ASN A 67 -0.95 -32.19 5.72
CA ASN A 67 0.10 -33.12 6.12
C ASN A 67 1.50 -32.71 5.64
N SER A 68 1.61 -31.62 4.91
CA SER A 68 2.87 -31.15 4.31
C SER A 68 3.88 -30.66 5.34
N ILE A 69 5.15 -30.64 4.93
CA ILE A 69 6.26 -30.14 5.76
C ILE A 69 6.06 -28.64 6.08
N LEU A 70 5.62 -27.84 5.11
CA LEU A 70 5.37 -26.43 5.32
C LEU A 70 4.26 -26.20 6.35
N TYR A 71 3.14 -26.92 6.23
CA TYR A 71 2.04 -26.80 7.19
C TYR A 71 2.48 -27.16 8.62
N LYS A 72 3.18 -28.28 8.78
CA LYS A 72 3.66 -28.74 10.10
C LYS A 72 4.70 -27.80 10.71
N SER A 73 5.54 -27.21 9.87
CA SER A 73 6.62 -26.31 10.32
C SER A 73 6.16 -24.87 10.59
N SER A 74 5.00 -24.46 10.10
CA SER A 74 4.51 -23.09 10.25
C SER A 74 3.97 -22.81 11.63
N ASP A 75 4.26 -21.60 12.16
CA ASP A 75 3.70 -21.10 13.40
C ASP A 75 2.24 -20.67 13.19
N PHE A 76 1.96 -20.05 12.04
CA PHE A 76 0.61 -19.75 11.56
C PHE A 76 0.33 -20.46 10.24
N ARG A 77 -0.86 -21.01 10.12
CA ARG A 77 -1.25 -21.87 9.01
C ARG A 77 -2.47 -21.32 8.31
N LEU A 78 -2.31 -20.96 7.05
CA LEU A 78 -3.38 -20.51 6.18
C LEU A 78 -3.68 -21.62 5.17
N TYR A 79 -4.79 -22.29 5.39
CA TYR A 79 -5.20 -23.41 4.56
C TYR A 79 -6.08 -22.92 3.41
N ILE A 80 -5.71 -23.28 2.19
CA ILE A 80 -6.53 -23.08 0.99
C ILE A 80 -7.05 -24.46 0.59
N PRO A 81 -8.36 -24.71 0.51
CA PRO A 81 -8.91 -25.97 0.05
C PRO A 81 -8.38 -26.33 -1.34
N GLU A 82 -8.10 -27.61 -1.54
CA GLU A 82 -7.72 -28.12 -2.85
C GLU A 82 -8.85 -27.87 -3.86
N ALA A 83 -8.50 -27.26 -4.99
CA ALA A 83 -9.41 -27.02 -6.09
C ALA A 83 -8.90 -27.74 -7.34
N LYS A 84 -9.82 -28.18 -8.18
CA LYS A 84 -9.47 -28.78 -9.45
C LYS A 84 -8.83 -27.73 -10.36
N GLU A 85 -7.63 -28.02 -10.80
CA GLU A 85 -6.91 -27.17 -11.74
C GLU A 85 -7.52 -27.23 -13.15
N SER A 86 -7.42 -26.16 -13.92
CA SER A 86 -7.77 -26.16 -15.34
C SER A 86 -6.75 -26.95 -16.18
N GLY A 87 -6.97 -27.04 -17.48
CA GLY A 87 -6.01 -27.71 -18.38
C GLY A 87 -5.80 -29.17 -17.98
N HIS A 88 -6.86 -29.98 -17.99
CA HIS A 88 -6.85 -31.42 -17.61
C HIS A 88 -6.44 -31.68 -16.15
N GLY A 89 -6.53 -30.65 -15.27
CA GLY A 89 -6.14 -30.79 -13.87
C GLY A 89 -4.63 -30.65 -13.61
N ILE A 90 -3.86 -30.20 -14.59
CA ILE A 90 -2.39 -30.16 -14.51
C ILE A 90 -1.85 -28.73 -14.39
N VAL A 91 -2.49 -27.79 -15.09
CA VAL A 91 -1.98 -26.41 -15.15
C VAL A 91 -2.36 -25.62 -13.90
N PRO A 92 -1.39 -25.09 -13.14
CA PRO A 92 -1.68 -24.24 -11.97
C PRO A 92 -2.52 -23.01 -12.36
N THR A 93 -3.76 -22.98 -11.92
CA THR A 93 -4.76 -21.93 -12.24
C THR A 93 -5.63 -21.63 -11.03
N SER A 94 -6.46 -22.58 -10.60
CA SER A 94 -7.34 -22.42 -9.45
C SER A 94 -6.53 -22.21 -8.16
N SER A 95 -5.44 -22.95 -7.98
CA SER A 95 -4.54 -22.79 -6.83
C SER A 95 -3.87 -21.43 -6.81
N THR A 96 -3.33 -20.96 -7.94
CA THR A 96 -2.65 -19.67 -8.02
C THR A 96 -3.63 -18.51 -7.82
N THR A 97 -4.84 -18.59 -8.38
CA THR A 97 -5.91 -17.62 -8.18
C THR A 97 -6.32 -17.54 -6.71
N SER A 98 -6.49 -18.69 -6.06
CA SER A 98 -6.85 -18.75 -4.64
C SER A 98 -5.75 -18.17 -3.74
N GLN A 99 -4.48 -18.43 -4.05
CA GLN A 99 -3.34 -17.85 -3.34
C GLN A 99 -3.28 -16.33 -3.51
N LEU A 100 -3.55 -15.83 -4.71
CA LEU A 100 -3.62 -14.39 -4.98
C LEU A 100 -4.76 -13.74 -4.19
N ALA A 101 -5.96 -14.32 -4.26
CA ALA A 101 -7.14 -13.83 -3.53
C ALA A 101 -6.90 -13.80 -2.01
N LEU A 102 -6.29 -14.84 -1.45
CA LEU A 102 -5.92 -14.87 -0.03
C LEU A 102 -4.89 -13.78 0.30
N GLY A 103 -3.90 -13.58 -0.57
CA GLY A 103 -2.90 -12.52 -0.40
C GLY A 103 -3.51 -11.12 -0.36
N ASP A 104 -4.47 -10.84 -1.24
CA ASP A 104 -5.21 -9.57 -1.25
C ASP A 104 -6.13 -9.45 -0.03
N ALA A 105 -6.80 -10.52 0.38
CA ALA A 105 -7.60 -10.53 1.60
C ALA A 105 -6.76 -10.21 2.85
N LEU A 106 -5.54 -10.76 2.96
CA LEU A 106 -4.60 -10.46 4.04
C LEU A 106 -4.16 -8.98 4.00
N ALA A 107 -3.92 -8.43 2.81
CA ALA A 107 -3.56 -7.03 2.66
C ALA A 107 -4.69 -6.10 3.12
N ILE A 108 -5.93 -6.38 2.73
CA ILE A 108 -7.11 -5.61 3.16
C ILE A 108 -7.38 -5.78 4.66
N ALA A 109 -7.23 -6.99 5.21
CA ALA A 109 -7.36 -7.21 6.64
C ALA A 109 -6.31 -6.40 7.44
N SER A 110 -5.06 -6.39 6.97
CA SER A 110 -3.98 -5.58 7.55
C SER A 110 -4.28 -4.08 7.47
N MET A 111 -4.78 -3.62 6.33
CA MET A 111 -5.22 -2.23 6.12
C MET A 111 -6.28 -1.82 7.14
N ASN A 112 -7.32 -2.65 7.31
CA ASN A 112 -8.40 -2.39 8.24
C ASN A 112 -7.93 -2.40 9.70
N TYR A 113 -7.10 -3.38 10.07
CA TYR A 113 -6.53 -3.48 11.42
C TYR A 113 -5.70 -2.24 11.80
N LYS A 114 -4.98 -1.68 10.84
CA LYS A 114 -4.17 -0.46 11.04
C LYS A 114 -4.96 0.84 10.93
N ASN A 115 -6.26 0.80 10.67
CA ASN A 115 -7.07 1.97 10.34
C ASN A 115 -6.47 2.81 9.20
N PHE A 116 -5.83 2.15 8.24
CA PHE A 116 -5.19 2.80 7.10
C PHE A 116 -6.24 3.31 6.12
N GLY A 117 -6.40 4.63 6.08
CA GLY A 117 -7.46 5.29 5.32
C GLY A 117 -7.03 5.78 3.93
N LYS A 118 -7.97 6.43 3.25
CA LYS A 118 -7.76 7.02 1.91
C LYS A 118 -6.62 8.05 1.88
N LEU A 119 -6.46 8.84 2.95
CA LEU A 119 -5.40 9.83 3.05
C LEU A 119 -4.02 9.19 3.21
N ASP A 120 -3.94 8.06 3.91
CA ASP A 120 -2.70 7.30 4.05
C ASP A 120 -2.32 6.65 2.72
N PHE A 121 -3.30 6.08 2.02
CA PHE A 121 -3.11 5.51 0.68
C PHE A 121 -2.53 6.54 -0.30
N LYS A 122 -3.00 7.79 -0.23
CA LYS A 122 -2.49 8.91 -1.03
C LYS A 122 -0.98 9.15 -0.83
N LYS A 123 -0.46 8.99 0.40
CA LYS A 123 0.97 9.18 0.72
C LYS A 123 1.87 8.21 -0.04
N PHE A 124 1.41 6.98 -0.27
CA PHE A 124 2.14 5.94 -1.00
C PHE A 124 1.90 5.95 -2.51
N HIS A 125 0.90 6.72 -2.98
CA HIS A 125 0.53 6.83 -4.40
C HIS A 125 0.47 8.29 -4.83
N PRO A 126 1.61 9.03 -4.84
CA PRO A 126 1.64 10.47 -5.11
C PRO A 126 1.28 10.84 -6.55
N SER A 127 1.43 9.90 -7.48
CA SER A 127 1.18 10.11 -8.91
C SER A 127 0.18 9.06 -9.43
N GLY A 128 -0.86 9.50 -10.13
CA GLY A 128 -1.85 8.62 -10.75
C GLY A 128 -3.28 9.13 -10.60
N ASN A 129 -4.19 8.57 -11.38
CA ASN A 129 -5.61 8.96 -11.39
C ASN A 129 -6.29 8.86 -10.02
N LEU A 130 -5.85 7.92 -9.20
CA LEU A 130 -6.39 7.74 -7.85
C LEU A 130 -5.93 8.87 -6.91
N ALA A 131 -4.68 9.29 -7.00
CA ALA A 131 -4.17 10.44 -6.24
C ALA A 131 -4.92 11.73 -6.59
N THR A 132 -5.30 11.90 -7.87
CA THR A 132 -6.08 13.05 -8.33
C THR A 132 -7.49 13.06 -7.72
N LYS A 133 -8.14 11.90 -7.60
CA LYS A 133 -9.48 11.77 -6.98
C LYS A 133 -9.46 11.98 -5.46
N LEU A 134 -8.30 11.85 -4.82
CA LEU A 134 -8.12 11.99 -3.38
C LEU A 134 -7.54 13.35 -2.98
N LYS A 135 -7.47 14.31 -3.91
CA LYS A 135 -7.05 15.68 -3.62
C LYS A 135 -8.04 16.34 -2.66
N THR A 136 -7.50 16.97 -1.63
CA THR A 136 -8.27 17.79 -0.70
C THR A 136 -8.35 19.23 -1.19
N VAL A 137 -9.25 20.03 -0.60
CA VAL A 137 -9.27 21.49 -0.85
C VAL A 137 -7.91 22.12 -0.54
N GLU A 138 -7.23 21.64 0.49
CA GLU A 138 -5.90 22.12 0.87
C GLU A 138 -4.84 21.87 -0.21
N ASP A 139 -4.94 20.76 -0.96
CA ASP A 139 -4.03 20.45 -2.07
C ASP A 139 -4.25 21.35 -3.29
N LEU A 140 -5.46 21.86 -3.46
CA LEU A 140 -5.88 22.60 -4.65
C LEU A 140 -5.98 24.11 -4.39
N MET A 141 -6.14 24.53 -3.14
CA MET A 141 -6.32 25.94 -2.81
C MET A 141 -5.09 26.78 -3.17
N ILE A 142 -5.34 27.98 -3.59
CA ILE A 142 -4.32 28.99 -3.82
C ILE A 142 -3.85 29.50 -2.47
N LYS A 143 -2.54 29.56 -2.24
CA LYS A 143 -1.95 29.95 -0.95
C LYS A 143 -1.04 31.18 -1.07
N GLY A 144 -0.92 31.90 0.04
CA GLY A 144 0.06 32.97 0.23
C GLY A 144 -0.08 34.10 -0.78
N ASN A 145 1.03 34.55 -1.34
CA ASN A 145 1.08 35.70 -2.25
C ASN A 145 0.35 35.51 -3.58
N LYS A 146 -0.12 34.28 -3.89
CA LYS A 146 -0.93 34.01 -5.09
C LYS A 146 -2.39 34.45 -4.89
N ILE A 147 -2.86 34.58 -3.65
CA ILE A 147 -4.22 35.01 -3.32
C ILE A 147 -4.36 36.48 -3.70
N PRO A 148 -5.43 36.89 -4.44
CA PRO A 148 -5.63 38.22 -4.91
C PRO A 148 -6.27 39.13 -3.84
N PHE A 149 -5.57 39.39 -2.76
CA PHE A 149 -6.04 40.32 -1.73
C PHE A 149 -5.95 41.77 -2.18
N ILE A 150 -6.94 42.54 -1.80
CA ILE A 150 -6.98 44.00 -1.93
C ILE A 150 -7.57 44.61 -0.65
N ASP A 151 -7.09 45.76 -0.27
CA ASP A 151 -7.61 46.49 0.89
C ASP A 151 -8.88 47.30 0.50
N GLU A 152 -9.82 47.44 1.42
CA GLU A 152 -11.12 48.07 1.19
C GLU A 152 -11.05 49.54 0.74
N ASP A 153 -9.98 50.25 1.11
CA ASP A 153 -9.71 51.66 0.77
C ASP A 153 -8.98 51.80 -0.58
N SER A 154 -8.71 50.73 -1.28
CA SER A 154 -7.96 50.72 -2.53
C SER A 154 -8.80 51.25 -3.70
N THR A 155 -8.14 51.92 -4.63
CA THR A 155 -8.81 52.44 -5.83
C THR A 155 -9.19 51.33 -6.81
N MET A 156 -10.26 51.54 -7.60
CA MET A 156 -10.68 50.64 -8.66
C MET A 156 -9.56 50.36 -9.68
N LYS A 157 -8.71 51.35 -9.96
CA LYS A 157 -7.54 51.18 -10.84
C LYS A 157 -6.57 50.12 -10.29
N ASN A 158 -6.34 50.09 -8.99
CA ASN A 158 -5.50 49.07 -8.35
C ASN A 158 -6.19 47.72 -8.35
N ALA A 159 -7.51 47.65 -8.13
CA ALA A 159 -8.30 46.42 -8.20
C ALA A 159 -8.17 45.75 -9.59
N LEU A 160 -8.33 46.54 -10.66
CA LEU A 160 -8.20 46.02 -12.03
C LEU A 160 -6.77 45.52 -12.34
N LYS A 161 -5.75 46.20 -11.84
CA LYS A 161 -4.34 45.74 -11.98
C LYS A 161 -4.12 44.40 -11.32
N ILE A 162 -4.64 44.16 -10.10
CA ILE A 162 -4.50 42.89 -9.39
C ILE A 162 -5.28 41.81 -10.09
N LEU A 163 -6.51 42.06 -10.52
CA LEU A 163 -7.33 41.13 -11.30
C LEU A 163 -6.61 40.66 -12.56
N SER A 164 -6.07 41.60 -13.34
CA SER A 164 -5.33 41.27 -14.56
C SER A 164 -4.06 40.47 -14.27
N LYS A 165 -3.26 40.93 -13.26
CA LYS A 165 -1.98 40.27 -12.90
C LYS A 165 -2.18 38.88 -12.35
N LYS A 166 -3.20 38.63 -11.55
CA LYS A 166 -3.46 37.32 -10.91
C LYS A 166 -4.27 36.40 -11.77
N ASN A 167 -5.03 36.93 -12.70
CA ASN A 167 -5.85 36.18 -13.68
C ASN A 167 -6.75 35.08 -13.07
N LEU A 168 -7.34 35.37 -11.91
CA LEU A 168 -8.22 34.44 -11.19
C LEU A 168 -9.70 34.83 -11.27
N GLY A 169 -10.01 35.95 -11.91
CA GLY A 169 -11.38 36.43 -12.09
C GLY A 169 -12.07 36.93 -10.82
N VAL A 170 -11.36 36.96 -9.69
CA VAL A 170 -11.89 37.37 -8.38
C VAL A 170 -10.89 38.22 -7.61
N LEU A 171 -11.39 39.07 -6.70
CA LEU A 171 -10.61 39.75 -5.69
C LEU A 171 -11.18 39.42 -4.31
N ILE A 172 -10.30 39.33 -3.32
CA ILE A 172 -10.70 39.17 -1.93
C ILE A 172 -10.40 40.46 -1.20
N VAL A 173 -11.46 41.16 -0.83
CA VAL A 173 -11.35 42.44 -0.07
C VAL A 173 -11.14 42.10 1.39
N ARG A 174 -10.16 42.74 2.00
CA ARG A 174 -9.85 42.60 3.43
C ARG A 174 -9.78 43.95 4.14
N ASN A 175 -10.18 43.93 5.38
CA ASN A 175 -9.97 45.08 6.26
C ASN A 175 -8.54 44.98 6.84
N LYS A 176 -7.76 46.05 6.66
CA LYS A 176 -6.37 46.14 7.13
C LYS A 176 -6.23 46.02 8.64
N ILE A 177 -7.16 46.60 9.37
CA ILE A 177 -7.10 46.69 10.85
C ILE A 177 -7.50 45.35 11.47
N LYS A 178 -8.60 44.78 11.02
CA LYS A 178 -9.17 43.53 11.58
C LYS A 178 -8.62 42.24 10.96
N LYS A 179 -7.85 42.35 9.88
CA LYS A 179 -7.37 41.20 9.07
C LYS A 179 -8.48 40.18 8.70
N THR A 180 -9.73 40.65 8.70
CA THR A 180 -10.91 39.83 8.35
C THR A 180 -11.21 39.96 6.86
N ILE A 181 -11.73 38.90 6.28
CA ILE A 181 -12.25 38.91 4.89
C ILE A 181 -13.66 39.49 4.96
N LEU A 182 -13.90 40.53 4.16
CA LEU A 182 -15.23 41.10 4.02
C LEU A 182 -16.04 40.26 3.03
N LYS A 183 -17.30 40.02 3.37
CA LYS A 183 -18.22 39.24 2.53
C LYS A 183 -18.64 40.04 1.30
#